data_d722c01714a387c0d822ae7b5153c116
#
_entry.id   d722c01714a387c0d822ae7b5153c116
#
_cell.length_a   1.000
_cell.length_b   1.000
_cell.length_c   1.000
_cell.angle_alpha   90.00
_cell.angle_beta   90.00
_cell.angle_gamma   90.00
#
_symmetry.space_group_name_H-M   'P 1'
#
loop_
_entity.id
_entity.type
_entity.pdbx_description
1 polymer ?
#
loop_
_entity_poly.entity_id
_entity_poly.type
_entity_poly.pdbx_seq_one_letter_code
_entity_poly.pdbx_strand_id
1 'polypeptide(L)'
;HRDLHSFPTRRSSDLKIRSLASTADYDGDGNVKEGVAEEIDGLRAMLYTAIQAYAKEVAGSPIAYDAAAYPYFFIDTNEDGKSAPAEAIFPNKYASWTARLEKAAYNYQMSIKDPGAYVHGGKYIIELLYDSIEDLNTKLAKPVDLTKANRIDAGHFAGSEEAFRHWDEDGVVPGSCVKCHTGAGLPQAIKEGVNTSMAPSNGLMCETCHDDLTKFTRFVQKEVTFPSGAKISFGETADDNLCLNCHQGRESTTSVNKAIAGMDADTVSDKLGFRNVHYFAAGATLFGTEAKGVYEYAGKTYVGKFNHDGKLNTCTSCHDTHALEVTADCKTCHQTEDAAAIRMPTSPDDYDGDGDVKEGIQGEIDTLQTQLLAAIQAYAKDVAKTPIVYNSHSYPYWFADTNGNGKGDPDEIKAANGFKAWTPRLLQAAYNYQYVLKDPGAFVHNGKYVMQVMIDSIQDLGTKVKVDFKGKRP
;
A
#
# COMPACT_ATOMS: atom_id res chain seq x y z
N HIS A 1 -31.11 -40.99 -17.98
CA HIS A 1 -30.44 -39.70 -17.92
C HIS A 1 -30.95 -38.94 -16.71
N ARG A 2 -30.16 -38.91 -15.64
CA ARG A 2 -30.41 -38.03 -14.51
C ARG A 2 -29.77 -36.70 -14.83
N ASP A 3 -30.57 -35.66 -14.76
CA ASP A 3 -30.08 -34.24 -14.88
C ASP A 3 -29.07 -33.95 -13.78
N LEU A 4 -27.78 -33.97 -14.15
CA LEU A 4 -26.65 -33.64 -13.29
C LEU A 4 -26.28 -32.16 -13.35
N HIS A 5 -27.21 -31.25 -13.69
CA HIS A 5 -26.93 -29.84 -13.89
C HIS A 5 -27.86 -28.90 -13.13
N SER A 6 -28.12 -29.16 -11.87
CA SER A 6 -28.52 -28.07 -10.97
C SER A 6 -27.30 -27.60 -10.19
N PHE A 7 -26.42 -26.86 -10.85
CA PHE A 7 -25.54 -25.96 -10.10
C PHE A 7 -26.42 -24.98 -9.33
N PRO A 8 -26.13 -24.71 -8.05
CA PRO A 8 -26.86 -23.68 -7.34
C PRO A 8 -26.79 -22.39 -8.18
N THR A 9 -27.96 -21.84 -8.48
CA THR A 9 -28.07 -20.53 -9.13
C THR A 9 -27.18 -19.56 -8.36
N ARG A 10 -26.19 -18.96 -9.04
CA ARG A 10 -25.31 -17.94 -8.49
C ARG A 10 -26.18 -16.92 -7.75
N ARG A 11 -25.97 -16.75 -6.46
CA ARG A 11 -26.57 -15.63 -5.74
C ARG A 11 -25.92 -14.35 -6.25
N SER A 12 -26.67 -13.29 -6.45
CA SER A 12 -26.12 -12.01 -6.87
C SER A 12 -25.00 -11.49 -5.93
N SER A 13 -25.02 -11.93 -4.66
CA SER A 13 -23.98 -11.65 -3.69
C SER A 13 -22.65 -12.37 -3.99
N ASP A 14 -22.70 -13.54 -4.64
CA ASP A 14 -21.49 -14.33 -4.91
C ASP A 14 -20.66 -13.72 -6.04
N LEU A 15 -21.30 -12.96 -6.94
CA LEU A 15 -20.63 -12.24 -8.03
C LEU A 15 -19.83 -11.02 -7.54
N LYS A 16 -20.12 -10.53 -6.33
CA LYS A 16 -19.45 -9.39 -5.70
C LYS A 16 -18.26 -9.77 -4.83
N ILE A 17 -17.89 -11.06 -4.80
CA ILE A 17 -16.71 -11.50 -4.05
C ILE A 17 -15.46 -10.90 -4.68
N ARG A 18 -14.71 -10.18 -3.86
CA ARG A 18 -13.41 -9.60 -4.19
C ARG A 18 -12.43 -9.90 -3.07
N SER A 19 -11.13 -9.96 -3.37
CA SER A 19 -10.10 -10.07 -2.33
C SER A 19 -10.15 -8.84 -1.43
N LEU A 20 -10.05 -9.06 -0.12
CA LEU A 20 -9.91 -7.95 0.84
C LEU A 20 -8.71 -7.08 0.44
N ALA A 21 -8.89 -5.78 0.52
CA ALA A 21 -7.88 -4.79 0.18
C ALA A 21 -7.37 -4.84 -1.28
N SER A 22 -8.05 -5.51 -2.20
CA SER A 22 -7.74 -5.42 -3.62
C SER A 22 -8.36 -4.15 -4.21
N THR A 23 -7.52 -3.28 -4.73
CA THR A 23 -7.90 -2.07 -5.48
C THR A 23 -7.50 -2.16 -6.95
N ALA A 24 -7.07 -3.33 -7.41
CA ALA A 24 -6.70 -3.53 -8.81
C ALA A 24 -7.95 -3.59 -9.68
N ASP A 25 -7.98 -2.76 -10.70
CA ASP A 25 -8.90 -2.82 -11.82
C ASP A 25 -8.28 -3.76 -12.86
N TYR A 26 -8.73 -5.02 -12.89
CA TYR A 26 -8.06 -6.02 -13.72
C TYR A 26 -8.42 -5.89 -15.19
N ASP A 27 -9.64 -5.47 -15.51
CA ASP A 27 -10.08 -5.31 -16.91
C ASP A 27 -9.93 -3.87 -17.42
N GLY A 28 -9.67 -2.90 -16.52
CA GLY A 28 -9.38 -1.52 -16.88
C GLY A 28 -10.62 -0.67 -17.18
N ASP A 29 -11.80 -1.08 -16.70
CA ASP A 29 -13.05 -0.36 -16.91
C ASP A 29 -13.24 0.85 -15.97
N GLY A 30 -12.42 0.94 -14.90
CA GLY A 30 -12.44 2.00 -13.89
C GLY A 30 -13.28 1.65 -12.65
N ASN A 31 -13.83 0.44 -12.54
CA ASN A 31 -14.67 0.01 -11.45
C ASN A 31 -13.94 -0.95 -10.49
N VAL A 32 -13.15 -0.42 -9.58
CA VAL A 32 -12.41 -1.20 -8.57
C VAL A 32 -13.27 -1.83 -7.48
N LYS A 33 -14.60 -1.66 -7.53
CA LYS A 33 -15.54 -2.17 -6.51
C LYS A 33 -16.34 -3.38 -6.95
N GLU A 34 -16.20 -3.79 -8.18
CA GLU A 34 -16.87 -4.99 -8.70
C GLU A 34 -16.23 -6.28 -8.19
N GLY A 35 -16.93 -7.40 -8.38
CA GLY A 35 -16.42 -8.70 -8.00
C GLY A 35 -15.41 -9.26 -9.01
N VAL A 36 -14.54 -10.17 -8.57
CA VAL A 36 -13.58 -10.86 -9.43
C VAL A 36 -14.25 -11.58 -10.61
N ALA A 37 -15.52 -11.96 -10.47
CA ALA A 37 -16.29 -12.56 -11.57
C ALA A 37 -16.53 -11.57 -12.72
N GLU A 38 -16.84 -10.31 -12.39
CA GLU A 38 -17.10 -9.23 -13.35
C GLU A 38 -15.79 -8.84 -14.03
N GLU A 39 -14.69 -8.70 -13.30
CA GLU A 39 -13.34 -8.48 -13.85
C GLU A 39 -12.91 -9.57 -14.86
N ILE A 40 -13.19 -10.84 -14.53
CA ILE A 40 -12.93 -11.95 -15.46
C ILE A 40 -13.81 -11.85 -16.71
N ASP A 41 -15.07 -11.44 -16.56
CA ASP A 41 -15.98 -11.27 -17.70
C ASP A 41 -15.52 -10.12 -18.61
N GLY A 42 -15.00 -9.01 -18.05
CA GLY A 42 -14.40 -7.91 -18.79
C GLY A 42 -13.15 -8.33 -19.57
N LEU A 43 -12.18 -8.96 -18.89
CA LEU A 43 -10.99 -9.50 -19.56
C LEU A 43 -11.32 -10.55 -20.61
N ARG A 44 -12.36 -11.37 -20.40
CA ARG A 44 -12.84 -12.34 -21.37
C ARG A 44 -13.39 -11.65 -22.64
N ALA A 45 -14.14 -10.57 -22.48
CA ALA A 45 -14.63 -9.77 -23.60
C ALA A 45 -13.48 -9.13 -24.38
N MET A 46 -12.46 -8.60 -23.69
CA MET A 46 -11.26 -8.07 -24.31
C MET A 46 -10.47 -9.15 -25.07
N LEU A 47 -10.27 -10.33 -24.47
CA LEU A 47 -9.61 -11.46 -25.14
C LEU A 47 -10.38 -11.92 -26.37
N TYR A 48 -11.71 -11.98 -26.31
CA TYR A 48 -12.52 -12.35 -27.46
C TYR A 48 -12.36 -11.36 -28.62
N THR A 49 -12.33 -10.07 -28.30
CA THR A 49 -12.04 -9.02 -29.29
C THR A 49 -10.66 -9.21 -29.95
N ALA A 50 -9.63 -9.52 -29.13
CA ALA A 50 -8.29 -9.79 -29.66
C ALA A 50 -8.24 -11.06 -30.53
N ILE A 51 -8.94 -12.13 -30.12
CA ILE A 51 -9.07 -13.38 -30.90
C ILE A 51 -9.71 -13.10 -32.26
N GLN A 52 -10.81 -12.35 -32.32
CA GLN A 52 -11.49 -12.01 -33.54
C GLN A 52 -10.63 -11.16 -34.49
N ALA A 53 -9.98 -10.13 -33.94
CA ALA A 53 -9.05 -9.28 -34.66
C ALA A 53 -7.91 -10.12 -35.27
N TYR A 54 -7.27 -10.96 -34.47
CA TYR A 54 -6.16 -11.81 -34.90
C TYR A 54 -6.58 -12.82 -35.93
N ALA A 55 -7.72 -13.46 -35.75
CA ALA A 55 -8.27 -14.43 -36.73
C ALA A 55 -8.52 -13.79 -38.10
N LYS A 56 -9.04 -12.57 -38.12
CA LYS A 56 -9.28 -11.80 -39.35
C LYS A 56 -7.99 -11.27 -39.96
N GLU A 57 -7.14 -10.60 -39.20
CA GLU A 57 -5.97 -9.86 -39.68
C GLU A 57 -4.79 -10.78 -40.02
N VAL A 58 -4.55 -11.81 -39.19
CA VAL A 58 -3.36 -12.65 -39.25
C VAL A 58 -3.64 -14.04 -39.79
N ALA A 59 -4.69 -14.71 -39.30
CA ALA A 59 -5.09 -16.03 -39.79
C ALA A 59 -5.92 -15.98 -41.08
N GLY A 60 -6.43 -14.81 -41.48
CA GLY A 60 -7.14 -14.58 -42.71
C GLY A 60 -8.55 -15.21 -42.78
N SER A 61 -9.13 -15.56 -41.62
CA SER A 61 -10.46 -16.14 -41.52
C SER A 61 -11.15 -15.66 -40.25
N PRO A 62 -12.23 -14.88 -40.35
CA PRO A 62 -13.00 -14.45 -39.19
C PRO A 62 -13.52 -15.61 -38.36
N ILE A 63 -13.59 -15.44 -37.01
CA ILE A 63 -13.93 -16.49 -36.08
C ILE A 63 -15.07 -16.06 -35.15
N ALA A 64 -15.99 -16.99 -34.86
CA ALA A 64 -17.03 -16.83 -33.87
C ALA A 64 -17.03 -18.01 -32.88
N TYR A 65 -17.45 -17.77 -31.64
CA TYR A 65 -17.53 -18.78 -30.57
C TYR A 65 -18.99 -19.07 -30.19
N ASP A 66 -19.31 -20.35 -30.05
CA ASP A 66 -20.59 -20.82 -29.53
C ASP A 66 -20.34 -21.88 -28.44
N ALA A 67 -20.69 -21.58 -27.21
CA ALA A 67 -20.51 -22.48 -26.06
C ALA A 67 -21.43 -23.72 -26.12
N ALA A 68 -22.54 -23.67 -26.90
CA ALA A 68 -23.54 -24.72 -26.97
C ALA A 68 -23.32 -25.68 -28.14
N ALA A 69 -22.54 -25.29 -29.17
CA ALA A 69 -22.33 -26.07 -30.38
C ALA A 69 -20.88 -26.59 -30.46
N TYR A 70 -20.70 -27.90 -30.66
CA TYR A 70 -19.37 -28.49 -30.93
C TYR A 70 -18.96 -28.26 -32.39
N PRO A 71 -17.72 -27.86 -32.73
CA PRO A 71 -16.51 -27.75 -31.87
C PRO A 71 -16.26 -26.38 -31.28
N TYR A 72 -17.26 -25.57 -31.04
CA TYR A 72 -17.29 -24.33 -30.32
C TYR A 72 -16.78 -23.10 -31.09
N PHE A 73 -15.81 -23.24 -31.98
CA PHE A 73 -15.29 -22.19 -32.86
C PHE A 73 -15.67 -22.44 -34.29
N PHE A 74 -16.26 -21.43 -34.90
CA PHE A 74 -16.78 -21.49 -36.26
C PHE A 74 -16.26 -20.33 -37.09
N ILE A 75 -16.35 -20.45 -38.44
CA ILE A 75 -16.07 -19.33 -39.32
C ILE A 75 -17.25 -18.37 -39.20
N ASP A 76 -16.95 -17.12 -38.90
CA ASP A 76 -17.88 -16.02 -38.87
C ASP A 76 -18.06 -15.53 -40.30
N THR A 77 -19.11 -16.05 -40.99
CA THR A 77 -19.30 -15.84 -42.43
C THR A 77 -19.91 -14.48 -42.78
N ASN A 78 -20.61 -13.87 -41.82
CA ASN A 78 -21.22 -12.56 -41.97
C ASN A 78 -20.40 -11.43 -41.29
N GLU A 79 -19.31 -11.79 -40.58
CA GLU A 79 -18.38 -10.90 -39.90
C GLU A 79 -19.03 -9.99 -38.86
N ASP A 80 -20.10 -10.47 -38.19
CA ASP A 80 -20.80 -9.72 -37.14
C ASP A 80 -20.23 -9.98 -35.73
N GLY A 81 -19.24 -10.85 -35.62
CA GLY A 81 -18.56 -11.21 -34.36
C GLY A 81 -19.33 -12.20 -33.48
N LYS A 82 -20.44 -12.76 -33.99
CA LYS A 82 -21.31 -13.68 -33.26
C LYS A 82 -21.50 -14.97 -34.05
N SER A 83 -21.77 -16.05 -33.34
CA SER A 83 -22.11 -17.31 -33.99
C SER A 83 -23.63 -17.41 -34.16
N ALA A 84 -24.08 -17.25 -35.38
CA ALA A 84 -25.47 -17.49 -35.72
C ALA A 84 -25.77 -19.02 -35.78
N PRO A 85 -27.03 -19.48 -35.56
CA PRO A 85 -27.36 -20.90 -35.65
C PRO A 85 -27.02 -21.54 -37.02
N ALA A 86 -27.04 -20.77 -38.12
CA ALA A 86 -26.64 -21.24 -39.43
C ALA A 86 -25.10 -21.41 -39.55
N GLU A 87 -24.32 -20.73 -38.72
CA GLU A 87 -22.86 -20.80 -38.70
C GLU A 87 -22.37 -21.86 -37.72
N ALA A 88 -23.09 -22.08 -36.60
CA ALA A 88 -22.76 -23.04 -35.56
C ALA A 88 -23.00 -24.49 -35.98
N ILE A 89 -22.53 -24.86 -37.16
CA ILE A 89 -22.66 -26.20 -37.73
C ILE A 89 -21.29 -26.83 -37.97
N PHE A 90 -21.14 -28.13 -37.80
CA PHE A 90 -19.86 -28.83 -37.90
C PHE A 90 -19.13 -28.59 -39.26
N PRO A 91 -19.80 -28.52 -40.43
CA PRO A 91 -19.13 -28.21 -41.68
C PRO A 91 -18.46 -26.81 -41.71
N ASN A 92 -18.97 -25.86 -40.92
CA ASN A 92 -18.45 -24.49 -40.80
C ASN A 92 -17.46 -24.33 -39.62
N LYS A 93 -16.94 -25.44 -39.10
CA LYS A 93 -15.93 -25.38 -38.01
C LYS A 93 -14.72 -24.56 -38.42
N TYR A 94 -14.19 -23.80 -37.49
CA TYR A 94 -12.97 -23.03 -37.73
C TYR A 94 -11.77 -23.97 -37.96
N ALA A 95 -10.95 -23.66 -38.96
CA ALA A 95 -9.82 -24.49 -39.39
C ALA A 95 -8.51 -23.71 -39.59
N SER A 96 -8.57 -22.37 -39.63
CA SER A 96 -7.40 -21.52 -39.86
C SER A 96 -6.58 -21.25 -38.56
N TRP A 97 -6.31 -22.31 -37.82
CA TRP A 97 -5.60 -22.23 -36.58
C TRP A 97 -4.13 -21.90 -36.77
N THR A 98 -3.63 -20.91 -36.01
CA THR A 98 -2.21 -20.75 -35.73
C THR A 98 -1.95 -21.15 -34.27
N ALA A 99 -0.72 -21.54 -33.95
CA ALA A 99 -0.39 -21.94 -32.59
C ALA A 99 -0.70 -20.84 -31.52
N ARG A 100 -0.58 -19.56 -31.92
CA ARG A 100 -0.91 -18.41 -31.05
C ARG A 100 -2.42 -18.29 -30.84
N LEU A 101 -3.20 -18.35 -31.92
CA LEU A 101 -4.66 -18.29 -31.88
C LEU A 101 -5.25 -19.44 -31.06
N GLU A 102 -4.71 -20.65 -31.25
CA GLU A 102 -5.19 -21.85 -30.56
C GLU A 102 -4.97 -21.73 -29.02
N LYS A 103 -3.80 -21.24 -28.59
CA LYS A 103 -3.52 -20.99 -27.18
C LYS A 103 -4.50 -19.98 -26.56
N ALA A 104 -4.72 -18.86 -27.24
CA ALA A 104 -5.65 -17.83 -26.79
C ALA A 104 -7.09 -18.33 -26.74
N ALA A 105 -7.53 -19.05 -27.77
CA ALA A 105 -8.86 -19.66 -27.86
C ALA A 105 -9.06 -20.73 -26.75
N TYR A 106 -8.02 -21.51 -26.43
CA TYR A 106 -8.05 -22.48 -25.35
C TYR A 106 -8.25 -21.79 -24.01
N ASN A 107 -7.46 -20.77 -23.70
CA ASN A 107 -7.57 -20.01 -22.44
C ASN A 107 -8.93 -19.31 -22.32
N TYR A 108 -9.44 -18.75 -23.43
CA TYR A 108 -10.78 -18.18 -23.51
C TYR A 108 -11.85 -19.22 -23.16
N GLN A 109 -11.84 -20.37 -23.81
CA GLN A 109 -12.82 -21.43 -23.56
C GLN A 109 -12.69 -22.00 -22.15
N MET A 110 -11.46 -22.20 -21.65
CA MET A 110 -11.23 -22.71 -20.30
C MET A 110 -11.88 -21.81 -19.25
N SER A 111 -11.73 -20.48 -19.40
CA SER A 111 -12.35 -19.51 -18.49
C SER A 111 -13.87 -19.58 -18.46
N ILE A 112 -14.51 -19.99 -19.57
CA ILE A 112 -15.97 -20.18 -19.68
C ILE A 112 -16.42 -21.52 -19.11
N LYS A 113 -15.60 -22.59 -19.31
CA LYS A 113 -15.95 -23.96 -18.87
C LYS A 113 -15.85 -24.16 -17.36
N ASP A 114 -15.25 -23.23 -16.65
CA ASP A 114 -15.30 -23.16 -15.18
C ASP A 114 -16.15 -21.96 -14.73
N PRO A 115 -17.47 -22.16 -14.50
CA PRO A 115 -18.34 -21.09 -14.00
C PRO A 115 -17.97 -20.55 -12.62
N GLY A 116 -17.13 -21.27 -11.87
CA GLY A 116 -16.60 -20.92 -10.57
C GLY A 116 -15.17 -20.39 -10.61
N ALA A 117 -14.61 -20.08 -11.77
CA ALA A 117 -13.23 -19.67 -11.95
C ALA A 117 -12.81 -18.54 -10.99
N TYR A 118 -13.70 -17.60 -10.71
CA TYR A 118 -13.47 -16.47 -9.81
C TYR A 118 -13.22 -16.88 -8.35
N VAL A 119 -13.68 -18.05 -7.91
CA VAL A 119 -13.42 -18.61 -6.56
C VAL A 119 -12.43 -19.77 -6.58
N HIS A 120 -12.36 -20.54 -7.67
CA HIS A 120 -11.42 -21.67 -7.76
C HIS A 120 -9.98 -21.20 -7.96
N GLY A 121 -9.76 -20.11 -8.67
CA GLY A 121 -8.43 -19.55 -8.94
C GLY A 121 -8.50 -18.29 -9.78
N GLY A 122 -9.26 -17.28 -9.30
CA GLY A 122 -9.52 -16.04 -10.05
C GLY A 122 -8.26 -15.37 -10.57
N LYS A 123 -7.22 -15.26 -9.75
CA LYS A 123 -5.93 -14.67 -10.16
C LYS A 123 -5.29 -15.42 -11.31
N TYR A 124 -5.25 -16.74 -11.25
CA TYR A 124 -4.71 -17.58 -12.32
C TYR A 124 -5.47 -17.37 -13.64
N ILE A 125 -6.78 -17.28 -13.60
CA ILE A 125 -7.61 -17.04 -14.78
C ILE A 125 -7.37 -15.63 -15.35
N ILE A 126 -7.30 -14.60 -14.49
CA ILE A 126 -6.98 -13.22 -14.87
C ILE A 126 -5.63 -13.18 -15.59
N GLU A 127 -4.59 -13.76 -15.02
CA GLU A 127 -3.26 -13.81 -15.60
C GLU A 127 -3.27 -14.48 -17.00
N LEU A 128 -3.95 -15.61 -17.14
CA LEU A 128 -4.05 -16.30 -18.42
C LEU A 128 -4.79 -15.49 -19.49
N LEU A 129 -5.88 -14.80 -19.11
CA LEU A 129 -6.63 -13.95 -20.03
C LEU A 129 -5.80 -12.74 -20.45
N TYR A 130 -5.17 -12.06 -19.49
CA TYR A 130 -4.30 -10.91 -19.74
C TYR A 130 -3.12 -11.27 -20.65
N ASP A 131 -2.37 -12.32 -20.32
CA ASP A 131 -1.20 -12.79 -21.09
C ASP A 131 -1.61 -13.21 -22.52
N SER A 132 -2.81 -13.77 -22.70
CA SER A 132 -3.33 -14.12 -24.01
C SER A 132 -3.63 -12.89 -24.85
N ILE A 133 -4.18 -11.83 -24.26
CA ILE A 133 -4.42 -10.55 -24.96
C ILE A 133 -3.08 -9.93 -25.35
N GLU A 134 -2.14 -9.86 -24.41
CA GLU A 134 -0.81 -9.30 -24.63
C GLU A 134 -0.07 -10.03 -25.77
N ASP A 135 -0.10 -11.36 -25.77
CA ASP A 135 0.53 -12.16 -26.83
C ASP A 135 -0.10 -11.91 -28.22
N LEU A 136 -1.44 -11.87 -28.29
CA LEU A 136 -2.14 -11.53 -29.55
C LEU A 136 -1.82 -10.11 -30.01
N ASN A 137 -1.79 -9.15 -29.09
CA ASN A 137 -1.50 -7.73 -29.36
C ASN A 137 -0.16 -7.52 -30.07
N THR A 138 0.82 -8.39 -29.84
CA THR A 138 2.12 -8.32 -30.53
C THR A 138 2.01 -8.42 -32.06
N LYS A 139 0.87 -8.83 -32.60
CA LYS A 139 0.63 -9.06 -34.04
C LYS A 139 -0.53 -8.27 -34.62
N LEU A 140 -1.30 -7.59 -33.79
CA LEU A 140 -2.45 -6.81 -34.24
C LEU A 140 -2.02 -5.41 -34.70
N ALA A 141 -2.65 -4.95 -35.79
CA ALA A 141 -2.46 -3.59 -36.27
C ALA A 141 -3.04 -2.55 -35.27
N LYS A 142 -4.11 -2.93 -34.59
CA LYS A 142 -4.71 -2.16 -33.48
C LYS A 142 -4.80 -3.06 -32.25
N PRO A 143 -3.82 -3.01 -31.36
CA PRO A 143 -3.85 -3.76 -30.10
C PRO A 143 -5.08 -3.41 -29.26
N VAL A 144 -5.60 -4.38 -28.53
CA VAL A 144 -6.59 -4.16 -27.47
C VAL A 144 -5.89 -3.37 -26.35
N ASP A 145 -6.54 -2.33 -25.89
CA ASP A 145 -5.96 -1.44 -24.88
C ASP A 145 -5.89 -2.11 -23.50
N LEU A 146 -4.68 -2.35 -23.02
CA LEU A 146 -4.38 -2.87 -21.68
C LEU A 146 -3.79 -1.80 -20.75
N THR A 147 -3.75 -0.54 -21.16
CA THR A 147 -3.04 0.52 -20.39
C THR A 147 -3.63 0.78 -19.02
N LYS A 148 -4.90 0.46 -18.82
CA LYS A 148 -5.59 0.57 -17.54
C LYS A 148 -5.83 -0.76 -16.85
N ALA A 149 -5.69 -1.86 -17.58
CA ALA A 149 -5.88 -3.20 -17.04
C ALA A 149 -4.67 -3.65 -16.22
N ASN A 150 -4.89 -4.50 -15.23
CA ASN A 150 -3.86 -5.02 -14.37
C ASN A 150 -3.78 -6.55 -14.44
N ARG A 151 -2.60 -7.08 -14.78
CA ARG A 151 -2.34 -8.53 -14.79
C ARG A 151 -2.36 -9.14 -13.39
N ILE A 152 -1.83 -8.42 -12.42
CA ILE A 152 -1.70 -8.83 -11.03
C ILE A 152 -2.17 -7.73 -10.10
N ASP A 153 -2.66 -8.13 -8.95
CA ASP A 153 -2.88 -7.22 -7.84
C ASP A 153 -1.63 -7.23 -6.97
N ALA A 154 -1.00 -6.08 -6.84
CA ALA A 154 0.09 -5.90 -5.90
C ALA A 154 -0.34 -6.15 -4.45
N GLY A 155 -1.64 -5.98 -4.14
CA GLY A 155 -2.22 -6.23 -2.83
C GLY A 155 -1.75 -5.27 -1.75
N HIS A 156 -2.26 -5.47 -0.55
CA HIS A 156 -1.95 -4.62 0.60
C HIS A 156 -0.46 -4.62 0.97
N PHE A 157 0.24 -5.74 0.77
CA PHE A 157 1.65 -5.87 1.16
C PHE A 157 2.63 -5.40 0.09
N ALA A 158 2.18 -5.20 -1.12
CA ALA A 158 3.05 -4.74 -2.18
C ALA A 158 3.03 -3.22 -2.25
N GLY A 159 4.14 -2.59 -1.95
CA GLY A 159 4.39 -1.25 -2.45
C GLY A 159 4.31 -1.27 -3.98
N SER A 160 3.87 -0.17 -4.57
CA SER A 160 3.76 0.00 -6.02
C SER A 160 5.11 -0.06 -6.75
N GLU A 161 6.22 -0.03 -6.04
CA GLU A 161 7.57 0.07 -6.60
C GLU A 161 8.45 -1.11 -6.14
N GLU A 162 9.15 -1.72 -7.09
CA GLU A 162 10.05 -2.85 -6.88
C GLU A 162 11.11 -2.58 -5.78
N ALA A 163 11.60 -1.33 -5.70
CA ALA A 163 12.54 -0.91 -4.67
C ALA A 163 12.06 -1.17 -3.23
N PHE A 164 10.76 -1.29 -3.03
CA PHE A 164 10.12 -1.57 -1.73
C PHE A 164 9.68 -3.03 -1.57
N ARG A 165 9.77 -3.84 -2.63
CA ARG A 165 9.29 -5.22 -2.65
C ARG A 165 10.39 -6.30 -2.69
N HIS A 166 11.63 -5.93 -2.43
CA HIS A 166 12.77 -6.89 -2.44
C HIS A 166 12.71 -7.96 -1.34
N TRP A 167 11.78 -7.86 -0.42
CA TRP A 167 11.63 -8.79 0.70
C TRP A 167 11.05 -10.17 0.30
N ASP A 168 10.54 -10.32 -0.92
CA ASP A 168 9.99 -11.58 -1.46
C ASP A 168 10.66 -12.05 -2.77
N GLU A 169 11.79 -11.48 -3.17
CA GLU A 169 12.53 -11.79 -4.41
C GLU A 169 12.83 -13.28 -4.58
N ASP A 170 13.17 -13.95 -3.49
CA ASP A 170 13.47 -15.38 -3.49
C ASP A 170 12.21 -16.28 -3.43
N GLY A 171 11.02 -15.72 -3.56
CA GLY A 171 9.75 -16.43 -3.40
C GLY A 171 9.46 -16.84 -1.95
N VAL A 172 10.20 -16.30 -1.00
CA VAL A 172 10.07 -16.57 0.44
C VAL A 172 10.21 -15.28 1.22
N VAL A 173 9.24 -14.99 2.10
CA VAL A 173 9.31 -13.88 3.05
C VAL A 173 10.16 -14.29 4.26
N PRO A 174 11.27 -13.58 4.56
CA PRO A 174 12.12 -13.90 5.71
C PRO A 174 11.38 -13.80 7.04
N GLY A 175 11.79 -14.58 8.05
CA GLY A 175 11.16 -14.61 9.37
C GLY A 175 11.05 -13.23 10.05
N SER A 176 11.99 -12.31 9.79
CA SER A 176 11.94 -10.93 10.30
C SER A 176 10.84 -10.06 9.68
N CYS A 177 10.23 -10.51 8.58
CA CYS A 177 9.24 -9.78 7.78
C CYS A 177 7.86 -10.45 7.80
N VAL A 178 7.78 -11.77 8.05
CA VAL A 178 6.56 -12.59 7.89
C VAL A 178 5.37 -12.09 8.69
N LYS A 179 5.59 -11.57 9.91
CA LYS A 179 4.50 -11.12 10.78
C LYS A 179 3.62 -10.06 10.12
N CYS A 180 4.22 -9.20 9.31
CA CYS A 180 3.54 -8.08 8.65
C CYS A 180 3.33 -8.29 7.15
N HIS A 181 4.13 -9.17 6.51
CA HIS A 181 4.16 -9.33 5.05
C HIS A 181 3.66 -10.69 4.55
N THR A 182 2.97 -11.47 5.41
CA THR A 182 2.27 -12.68 5.00
C THR A 182 0.91 -12.81 5.70
N GLY A 183 -0.03 -13.51 5.09
CA GLY A 183 -1.35 -13.76 5.69
C GLY A 183 -1.28 -14.64 6.94
N ALA A 184 -0.31 -15.58 7.02
CA ALA A 184 -0.18 -16.54 8.11
C ALA A 184 0.85 -16.16 9.19
N GLY A 185 1.67 -15.13 8.97
CA GLY A 185 2.76 -14.78 9.89
C GLY A 185 2.29 -14.22 11.22
N LEU A 186 1.30 -13.33 11.22
CA LEU A 186 0.71 -12.81 12.46
C LEU A 186 0.06 -13.91 13.29
N PRO A 187 -0.80 -14.80 12.73
CA PRO A 187 -1.30 -15.96 13.44
C PRO A 187 -0.24 -16.84 14.10
N GLN A 188 0.86 -17.11 13.37
CA GLN A 188 1.96 -17.89 13.93
C GLN A 188 2.64 -17.16 15.08
N ALA A 189 2.91 -15.87 14.92
CA ALA A 189 3.51 -15.07 15.98
C ALA A 189 2.65 -15.03 17.26
N ILE A 190 1.32 -14.96 17.11
CA ILE A 190 0.39 -14.93 18.24
C ILE A 190 0.28 -16.31 18.92
N LYS A 191 0.14 -17.39 18.13
CA LYS A 191 -0.08 -18.74 18.65
C LYS A 191 1.17 -19.39 19.22
N GLU A 192 2.30 -19.20 18.53
CA GLU A 192 3.52 -19.97 18.76
C GLU A 192 4.67 -19.12 19.29
N GLY A 193 4.56 -17.78 19.22
CA GLY A 193 5.60 -16.86 19.63
C GLY A 193 6.85 -16.87 18.72
N VAL A 194 6.74 -17.41 17.52
CA VAL A 194 7.84 -17.54 16.56
C VAL A 194 7.51 -16.89 15.21
N ASN A 195 8.54 -16.53 14.47
CA ASN A 195 8.46 -16.02 13.12
C ASN A 195 9.34 -16.87 12.21
N THR A 196 8.74 -17.76 11.42
CA THR A 196 9.45 -18.59 10.45
C THR A 196 9.21 -18.08 9.03
N SER A 197 10.20 -18.22 8.17
CA SER A 197 10.04 -17.83 6.75
C SER A 197 8.85 -18.53 6.11
N MET A 198 8.08 -17.81 5.30
CA MET A 198 6.84 -18.27 4.67
C MET A 198 6.79 -17.85 3.21
N ALA A 199 5.91 -18.52 2.45
CA ALA A 199 5.57 -18.09 1.10
C ALA A 199 4.94 -16.68 1.11
N PRO A 200 5.18 -15.84 0.09
CA PRO A 200 4.54 -14.55 -0.06
C PRO A 200 3.02 -14.67 -0.12
N SER A 201 2.32 -13.64 0.33
CA SER A 201 0.90 -13.43 0.08
C SER A 201 0.66 -12.00 -0.37
N ASN A 202 -0.39 -11.77 -1.17
CA ASN A 202 -0.67 -10.44 -1.71
C ASN A 202 -1.27 -9.49 -0.67
N GLY A 203 -1.78 -10.02 0.44
CA GLY A 203 -2.43 -9.19 1.45
C GLY A 203 -2.86 -9.99 2.66
N LEU A 204 -3.67 -9.35 3.48
CA LEU A 204 -4.31 -9.97 4.62
C LEU A 204 -5.30 -11.05 4.16
N MET A 205 -5.38 -12.13 4.89
CA MET A 205 -6.33 -13.23 4.71
C MET A 205 -7.31 -13.22 5.89
N CYS A 206 -8.45 -13.91 5.75
CA CYS A 206 -9.40 -14.00 6.87
C CYS A 206 -8.73 -14.52 8.15
N GLU A 207 -7.92 -15.58 8.00
CA GLU A 207 -7.15 -16.19 9.10
C GLU A 207 -6.02 -15.33 9.65
N THR A 208 -5.66 -14.22 9.02
CA THR A 208 -4.69 -13.27 9.61
C THR A 208 -5.24 -12.67 10.90
N CYS A 209 -6.53 -12.42 10.97
CA CYS A 209 -7.21 -11.81 12.11
C CYS A 209 -8.15 -12.78 12.84
N HIS A 210 -8.74 -13.76 12.12
CA HIS A 210 -9.73 -14.68 12.66
C HIS A 210 -9.09 -16.02 13.04
N ASP A 211 -9.31 -16.46 14.26
CA ASP A 211 -8.82 -17.74 14.80
C ASP A 211 -9.78 -18.90 14.52
N ASP A 212 -11.07 -18.62 14.22
CA ASP A 212 -12.10 -19.57 13.81
C ASP A 212 -12.92 -18.95 12.65
N LEU A 213 -12.76 -19.51 11.45
CA LEU A 213 -13.47 -19.03 10.25
C LEU A 213 -14.93 -19.48 10.16
N THR A 214 -15.40 -20.36 11.06
CA THR A 214 -16.80 -20.77 11.12
C THR A 214 -17.63 -19.86 12.02
N LYS A 215 -17.02 -19.35 13.08
CA LYS A 215 -17.63 -18.43 14.04
C LYS A 215 -17.16 -16.99 13.85
N PHE A 216 -16.13 -16.77 13.04
CA PHE A 216 -15.46 -15.50 12.83
C PHE A 216 -15.00 -14.83 14.14
N THR A 217 -14.59 -15.66 15.13
CA THR A 217 -13.88 -15.15 16.31
C THR A 217 -12.49 -14.67 15.91
N ARG A 218 -11.96 -13.73 16.65
CA ARG A 218 -10.67 -13.09 16.38
C ARG A 218 -9.62 -13.51 17.39
N PHE A 219 -8.36 -13.47 16.99
CA PHE A 219 -7.26 -13.64 17.92
C PHE A 219 -7.32 -12.61 19.04
N VAL A 220 -7.12 -13.06 20.27
CA VAL A 220 -6.97 -12.18 21.44
C VAL A 220 -5.50 -11.82 21.60
N GLN A 221 -5.16 -10.55 21.34
CA GLN A 221 -3.86 -9.96 21.56
C GLN A 221 -3.96 -8.97 22.72
N LYS A 222 -3.42 -9.30 23.88
CA LYS A 222 -3.57 -8.44 25.09
C LYS A 222 -2.77 -7.14 24.99
N GLU A 223 -1.57 -7.23 24.47
CA GLU A 223 -0.63 -6.11 24.33
C GLU A 223 0.35 -6.39 23.19
N VAL A 224 0.93 -5.35 22.62
CA VAL A 224 1.98 -5.43 21.59
C VAL A 224 3.21 -4.70 22.10
N THR A 225 4.38 -5.36 22.05
CA THR A 225 5.65 -4.73 22.40
C THR A 225 6.18 -3.95 21.21
N PHE A 226 6.33 -2.65 21.34
CA PHE A 226 6.80 -1.74 20.32
C PHE A 226 8.35 -1.67 20.29
N PRO A 227 8.96 -1.12 19.22
CA PRO A 227 10.42 -1.01 19.10
C PRO A 227 11.11 -0.24 20.25
N SER A 228 10.38 0.62 20.94
CA SER A 228 10.86 1.31 22.14
C SER A 228 10.99 0.40 23.37
N GLY A 229 10.40 -0.79 23.32
CA GLY A 229 10.21 -1.69 24.46
C GLY A 229 8.89 -1.44 25.22
N ALA A 230 8.12 -0.42 24.85
CA ALA A 230 6.84 -0.14 25.47
C ALA A 230 5.80 -1.23 25.10
N LYS A 231 4.98 -1.59 26.07
CA LYS A 231 3.84 -2.50 25.91
C LYS A 231 2.58 -1.66 25.70
N ILE A 232 2.02 -1.73 24.52
CA ILE A 232 0.90 -0.90 24.10
C ILE A 232 -0.36 -1.74 23.92
N SER A 233 -1.50 -1.21 24.36
CA SER A 233 -2.79 -1.91 24.33
C SER A 233 -3.95 -0.92 24.33
N PHE A 234 -5.04 -1.27 23.62
CA PHE A 234 -6.35 -0.65 23.76
C PHE A 234 -7.21 -1.29 24.86
N GLY A 235 -6.69 -2.33 25.51
CA GLY A 235 -7.37 -3.18 26.49
C GLY A 235 -7.15 -4.66 26.16
N GLU A 236 -7.22 -5.53 27.18
CA GLU A 236 -6.83 -6.94 27.05
C GLU A 236 -7.60 -7.74 25.97
N THR A 237 -8.82 -7.32 25.63
CA THR A 237 -9.69 -8.01 24.67
C THR A 237 -10.01 -7.16 23.45
N ALA A 238 -9.31 -6.03 23.26
CA ALA A 238 -9.59 -5.15 22.13
C ALA A 238 -9.00 -5.73 20.83
N ASP A 239 -9.84 -5.84 19.81
CA ASP A 239 -9.45 -6.33 18.49
C ASP A 239 -8.42 -5.40 17.81
N ASP A 240 -8.49 -4.11 18.11
CA ASP A 240 -7.54 -3.09 17.61
C ASP A 240 -6.08 -3.38 17.97
N ASN A 241 -5.82 -4.22 18.98
CA ASN A 241 -4.47 -4.66 19.30
C ASN A 241 -3.83 -5.48 18.17
N LEU A 242 -4.63 -6.11 17.30
CA LEU A 242 -4.11 -6.80 16.11
C LEU A 242 -3.45 -5.83 15.14
N CYS A 243 -4.05 -4.65 14.93
CA CYS A 243 -3.53 -3.60 14.05
C CYS A 243 -2.15 -3.11 14.51
N LEU A 244 -1.94 -3.01 15.83
CA LEU A 244 -0.69 -2.54 16.42
C LEU A 244 0.52 -3.40 16.04
N ASN A 245 0.32 -4.66 15.64
CA ASN A 245 1.41 -5.54 15.25
C ASN A 245 2.14 -5.06 13.99
N CYS A 246 1.42 -4.43 13.07
CA CYS A 246 1.97 -3.89 11.82
C CYS A 246 2.20 -2.37 11.90
N HIS A 247 1.32 -1.62 12.59
CA HIS A 247 1.35 -0.16 12.65
C HIS A 247 2.16 0.42 13.83
N GLN A 248 3.27 -0.24 14.20
CA GLN A 248 4.16 0.17 15.28
C GLN A 248 5.47 0.84 14.83
N GLY A 249 5.77 0.80 13.52
CA GLY A 249 7.09 1.13 13.00
C GLY A 249 8.14 0.04 13.31
N ARG A 250 9.38 0.26 12.89
CA ARG A 250 10.53 -0.65 13.17
C ARG A 250 11.62 -0.01 14.02
N GLU A 251 11.60 1.28 14.18
CA GLU A 251 12.55 2.09 14.93
C GLU A 251 11.82 2.95 15.98
N SER A 252 12.54 3.60 16.85
CA SER A 252 11.99 4.40 17.97
C SER A 252 13.05 5.34 18.54
N THR A 253 12.68 6.23 19.47
CA THR A 253 13.62 6.98 20.31
C THR A 253 14.73 6.06 20.88
N THR A 254 14.35 4.87 21.38
CA THR A 254 15.30 3.94 22.01
C THR A 254 16.34 3.43 21.01
N SER A 255 15.92 3.04 19.82
CA SER A 255 16.83 2.51 18.79
C SER A 255 17.73 3.59 18.20
N VAL A 256 17.22 4.82 18.02
CA VAL A 256 18.02 5.98 17.57
C VAL A 256 19.06 6.31 18.65
N ASN A 257 18.66 6.41 19.94
CA ASN A 257 19.59 6.64 21.05
C ASN A 257 20.69 5.57 21.11
N LYS A 258 20.34 4.30 20.89
CA LYS A 258 21.34 3.21 20.83
C LYS A 258 22.33 3.40 19.67
N ALA A 259 21.87 3.87 18.53
CA ALA A 259 22.73 4.07 17.36
C ALA A 259 23.75 5.22 17.56
N ILE A 260 23.36 6.28 18.27
CA ILE A 260 24.17 7.49 18.47
C ILE A 260 24.94 7.50 19.80
N ALA A 261 24.82 6.43 20.60
CA ALA A 261 25.38 6.39 21.95
C ALA A 261 26.88 6.65 21.96
N GLY A 262 27.33 7.58 22.81
CA GLY A 262 28.74 7.93 22.98
C GLY A 262 29.35 8.74 21.84
N MET A 263 28.55 9.22 20.87
CA MET A 263 29.02 10.03 19.77
C MET A 263 28.83 11.52 20.05
N ASP A 264 29.71 12.36 19.50
CA ASP A 264 29.52 13.81 19.51
C ASP A 264 28.38 14.19 18.54
N ALA A 265 27.49 15.07 18.99
CA ALA A 265 26.24 15.38 18.28
C ALA A 265 26.45 15.91 16.85
N ASP A 266 27.54 16.62 16.61
CA ASP A 266 27.80 17.37 15.39
C ASP A 266 28.98 16.80 14.57
N THR A 267 29.57 15.69 15.02
CA THR A 267 30.68 15.03 14.30
C THR A 267 30.14 13.93 13.38
N VAL A 268 30.56 13.98 12.10
CA VAL A 268 30.23 12.93 11.12
C VAL A 268 30.86 11.60 11.53
N SER A 269 30.08 10.53 11.45
CA SER A 269 30.52 9.17 11.78
C SER A 269 30.17 8.20 10.66
N ASP A 270 31.14 7.42 10.20
CA ASP A 270 31.01 6.33 9.24
C ASP A 270 30.26 5.11 9.81
N LYS A 271 30.08 5.09 11.14
CA LYS A 271 29.29 4.06 11.85
C LYS A 271 27.79 4.35 11.85
N LEU A 272 27.38 5.55 11.42
CA LEU A 272 25.96 5.92 11.37
C LEU A 272 25.41 5.67 9.97
N GLY A 273 24.20 5.09 9.95
CA GLY A 273 23.33 4.97 8.80
C GLY A 273 21.94 5.46 9.14
N PHE A 274 21.17 5.80 8.12
CA PHE A 274 19.79 6.22 8.32
C PHE A 274 18.95 5.11 8.99
N ARG A 275 18.07 5.52 9.90
CA ARG A 275 17.11 4.65 10.60
C ARG A 275 15.74 4.82 9.97
N ASN A 276 15.32 3.80 9.20
CA ASN A 276 14.05 3.84 8.48
C ASN A 276 12.89 3.42 9.39
N VAL A 277 11.90 4.29 9.52
CA VAL A 277 10.63 3.98 10.23
C VAL A 277 9.94 2.77 9.62
N HIS A 278 10.07 2.58 8.31
CA HIS A 278 9.62 1.48 7.47
C HIS A 278 8.16 1.61 7.04
N TYR A 279 7.17 1.21 7.84
CA TYR A 279 5.76 1.20 7.48
C TYR A 279 4.99 2.25 8.28
N PHE A 280 3.74 2.49 7.90
CA PHE A 280 2.87 3.45 8.56
C PHE A 280 2.81 3.21 10.06
N ALA A 281 3.38 4.15 10.82
CA ALA A 281 3.52 4.03 12.27
C ALA A 281 2.32 4.61 13.04
N ALA A 282 1.10 4.50 12.46
CA ALA A 282 -0.13 5.11 12.97
C ALA A 282 -0.41 4.75 14.43
N GLY A 283 -0.19 3.49 14.82
CA GLY A 283 -0.32 3.08 16.22
C GLY A 283 0.67 3.78 17.13
N ALA A 284 1.93 3.92 16.71
CA ALA A 284 2.93 4.63 17.49
C ALA A 284 2.64 6.14 17.56
N THR A 285 2.13 6.74 16.50
CA THR A 285 1.69 8.14 16.50
C THR A 285 0.53 8.35 17.49
N LEU A 286 -0.50 7.50 17.41
CA LEU A 286 -1.68 7.60 18.27
C LEU A 286 -1.31 7.56 19.76
N PHE A 287 -0.40 6.66 20.15
CA PHE A 287 0.01 6.52 21.54
C PHE A 287 1.09 7.52 21.98
N GLY A 288 1.67 8.29 21.07
CA GLY A 288 2.59 9.37 21.42
C GLY A 288 3.77 8.92 22.28
N THR A 289 4.06 9.67 23.35
CA THR A 289 5.19 9.36 24.25
C THR A 289 5.07 8.04 25.01
N GLU A 290 3.88 7.42 25.03
CA GLU A 290 3.73 6.05 25.57
C GLU A 290 4.41 5.03 24.66
N ALA A 291 4.34 5.22 23.33
CA ALA A 291 4.97 4.36 22.34
C ALA A 291 6.40 4.79 21.96
N LYS A 292 6.70 6.09 21.99
CA LYS A 292 8.00 6.70 21.63
C LYS A 292 8.47 6.33 20.23
N GLY A 293 7.54 6.31 19.26
CA GLY A 293 7.85 5.95 17.88
C GLY A 293 8.75 6.94 17.17
N VAL A 294 8.57 8.23 17.40
CA VAL A 294 9.45 9.33 16.94
C VAL A 294 10.75 9.37 17.74
N TYR A 295 11.66 10.28 17.39
CA TYR A 295 12.77 10.64 18.26
C TYR A 295 12.36 11.78 19.20
N GLU A 296 12.26 11.49 20.48
CA GLU A 296 11.96 12.45 21.54
C GLU A 296 13.26 13.03 22.11
N TYR A 297 13.39 14.37 22.10
CA TYR A 297 14.57 15.07 22.60
C TYR A 297 14.63 15.08 24.12
N ALA A 298 15.80 14.82 24.67
CA ALA A 298 16.02 14.79 26.12
C ALA A 298 15.64 16.13 26.77
N GLY A 299 14.98 16.08 27.93
CA GLY A 299 14.56 17.26 28.69
C GLY A 299 13.29 17.95 28.16
N LYS A 300 12.68 17.43 27.11
CA LYS A 300 11.39 17.89 26.59
C LYS A 300 10.26 16.96 27.05
N THR A 301 9.06 17.49 27.09
CA THR A 301 7.83 16.73 27.38
C THR A 301 7.00 16.58 26.12
N TYR A 302 6.37 15.43 25.97
CA TYR A 302 5.55 15.09 24.81
C TYR A 302 4.19 14.57 25.24
N VAL A 303 3.18 14.80 24.41
CA VAL A 303 1.84 14.28 24.68
C VAL A 303 1.80 12.75 24.57
N GLY A 304 0.98 12.14 25.41
CA GLY A 304 0.69 10.70 25.37
C GLY A 304 -0.35 10.34 24.32
N LYS A 305 -1.09 9.27 24.57
CA LYS A 305 -2.15 8.80 23.67
C LYS A 305 -3.15 9.91 23.37
N PHE A 306 -3.41 10.12 22.08
CA PHE A 306 -4.50 11.00 21.67
C PHE A 306 -5.83 10.27 21.86
N ASN A 307 -6.74 10.89 22.59
CA ASN A 307 -8.11 10.42 22.74
C ASN A 307 -9.04 11.39 22.05
N HIS A 308 -9.69 10.93 20.98
CA HIS A 308 -10.74 11.67 20.34
C HIS A 308 -11.99 11.69 21.23
N ASP A 309 -12.78 12.72 21.15
CA ASP A 309 -14.03 12.83 21.91
C ASP A 309 -15.03 11.75 21.52
N GLY A 310 -15.86 11.35 22.48
CA GLY A 310 -16.87 10.32 22.27
C GLY A 310 -16.30 8.90 22.18
N LYS A 311 -16.69 8.16 21.15
CA LYS A 311 -16.35 6.73 20.95
C LYS A 311 -15.25 6.49 19.91
N LEU A 312 -14.68 7.53 19.33
CA LEU A 312 -13.71 7.45 18.24
C LEU A 312 -12.26 7.35 18.78
N ASN A 313 -11.96 6.32 19.57
CA ASN A 313 -10.71 6.19 20.30
C ASN A 313 -9.86 4.99 19.90
N THR A 314 -10.29 4.22 18.89
CA THR A 314 -9.62 3.01 18.41
C THR A 314 -9.54 3.02 16.89
N CYS A 315 -8.73 2.14 16.31
CA CYS A 315 -8.56 2.04 14.86
C CYS A 315 -9.89 1.77 14.15
N THR A 316 -10.64 0.78 14.65
CA THR A 316 -11.90 0.32 14.05
C THR A 316 -13.05 1.32 14.22
N SER A 317 -12.86 2.36 15.03
CA SER A 317 -13.84 3.46 15.13
C SER A 317 -13.83 4.37 13.90
N CYS A 318 -12.74 4.37 13.14
CA CYS A 318 -12.53 5.23 11.96
C CYS A 318 -12.23 4.44 10.69
N HIS A 319 -11.68 3.24 10.81
CA HIS A 319 -11.29 2.39 9.68
C HIS A 319 -12.19 1.16 9.58
N ASP A 320 -12.70 0.90 8.38
CA ASP A 320 -13.28 -0.41 8.05
C ASP A 320 -12.15 -1.44 7.91
N THR A 321 -12.21 -2.49 8.71
CA THR A 321 -11.15 -3.51 8.76
C THR A 321 -11.12 -4.43 7.53
N HIS A 322 -12.21 -4.50 6.79
CA HIS A 322 -12.30 -5.35 5.61
C HIS A 322 -12.02 -4.58 4.31
N ALA A 323 -12.50 -3.35 4.21
CA ALA A 323 -12.19 -2.48 3.07
C ALA A 323 -10.83 -1.76 3.22
N LEU A 324 -10.30 -1.66 4.45
CA LEU A 324 -9.11 -0.87 4.82
C LEU A 324 -9.25 0.61 4.45
N GLU A 325 -10.48 1.09 4.42
CA GLU A 325 -10.85 2.48 4.10
C GLU A 325 -11.21 3.25 5.37
N VAL A 326 -11.09 4.57 5.32
CA VAL A 326 -11.61 5.46 6.37
C VAL A 326 -13.10 5.64 6.17
N THR A 327 -13.90 5.26 7.18
CA THR A 327 -15.37 5.34 7.17
C THR A 327 -15.95 6.29 8.21
N ALA A 328 -15.07 7.00 8.95
CA ALA A 328 -15.52 7.94 9.98
C ALA A 328 -16.27 9.12 9.38
N ASP A 329 -17.46 9.43 9.93
CA ASP A 329 -18.21 10.64 9.61
C ASP A 329 -17.67 11.84 10.42
N CYS A 330 -16.68 12.53 9.86
CA CYS A 330 -16.12 13.74 10.46
C CYS A 330 -17.10 14.92 10.40
N LYS A 331 -17.95 14.96 9.36
CA LYS A 331 -18.83 16.11 9.03
C LYS A 331 -19.86 16.41 10.12
N THR A 332 -20.40 15.37 10.74
CA THR A 332 -21.43 15.54 11.79
C THR A 332 -20.93 16.43 12.94
N CYS A 333 -19.65 16.35 13.31
CA CYS A 333 -19.06 17.15 14.39
C CYS A 333 -18.25 18.34 13.88
N HIS A 334 -17.46 18.16 12.82
CA HIS A 334 -16.51 19.16 12.32
C HIS A 334 -17.06 20.04 11.20
N GLN A 335 -18.25 19.78 10.69
CA GLN A 335 -18.92 20.53 9.62
C GLN A 335 -18.11 20.59 8.29
N THR A 336 -17.17 19.68 8.11
CA THR A 336 -16.38 19.49 6.89
C THR A 336 -16.26 18.02 6.56
N GLU A 337 -16.26 17.69 5.27
CA GLU A 337 -15.95 16.33 4.76
C GLU A 337 -14.44 16.14 4.58
N ASP A 338 -13.70 17.24 4.50
CA ASP A 338 -12.25 17.23 4.38
C ASP A 338 -11.61 17.14 5.77
N ALA A 339 -11.14 15.95 6.12
CA ALA A 339 -10.43 15.72 7.38
C ALA A 339 -9.16 16.57 7.51
N ALA A 340 -8.49 16.88 6.41
CA ALA A 340 -7.28 17.72 6.42
C ALA A 340 -7.56 19.17 6.85
N ALA A 341 -8.78 19.65 6.61
CA ALA A 341 -9.22 20.98 7.02
C ALA A 341 -9.66 21.06 8.50
N ILE A 342 -9.64 19.93 9.23
CA ILE A 342 -10.09 19.92 10.63
C ILE A 342 -9.04 20.56 11.52
N ARG A 343 -9.54 21.50 12.35
CA ARG A 343 -8.82 22.13 13.46
C ARG A 343 -9.71 22.18 14.69
N MET A 344 -9.14 22.05 15.87
CA MET A 344 -9.90 22.23 17.10
C MET A 344 -10.31 23.71 17.26
N PRO A 345 -11.60 24.00 17.46
CA PRO A 345 -12.07 25.40 17.62
C PRO A 345 -11.39 26.16 18.78
N THR A 346 -10.89 25.42 19.75
CA THR A 346 -10.20 25.96 20.94
C THR A 346 -8.70 26.14 20.74
N SER A 347 -8.16 25.87 19.55
CA SER A 347 -6.74 26.02 19.25
C SER A 347 -6.49 27.30 18.43
N PRO A 348 -6.15 28.41 19.10
CA PRO A 348 -5.92 29.69 18.46
C PRO A 348 -4.47 29.91 18.03
N ASP A 349 -3.60 28.92 18.26
CA ASP A 349 -2.17 29.06 18.09
C ASP A 349 -1.76 28.75 16.64
N ASP A 350 -0.84 29.50 16.12
CA ASP A 350 -0.11 29.31 14.89
C ASP A 350 1.11 28.43 15.23
N TYR A 351 1.04 27.15 14.84
CA TYR A 351 2.07 26.19 15.24
C TYR A 351 3.29 26.21 14.31
N ASP A 352 3.08 26.55 13.04
CA ASP A 352 4.16 26.61 12.04
C ASP A 352 4.73 28.01 11.82
N GLY A 353 4.00 29.06 12.25
CA GLY A 353 4.45 30.44 12.22
C GLY A 353 4.23 31.14 10.88
N ASP A 354 3.32 30.67 10.05
CA ASP A 354 3.00 31.28 8.76
C ASP A 354 1.97 32.42 8.86
N GLY A 355 1.23 32.50 9.97
CA GLY A 355 0.23 33.53 10.27
C GLY A 355 -1.22 33.08 10.03
N ASP A 356 -1.47 31.88 9.54
CA ASP A 356 -2.81 31.34 9.35
C ASP A 356 -3.24 30.41 10.52
N VAL A 357 -3.93 30.99 11.49
CA VAL A 357 -4.51 30.25 12.64
C VAL A 357 -5.81 29.51 12.31
N LYS A 358 -6.25 29.49 11.07
CA LYS A 358 -7.54 28.90 10.66
C LYS A 358 -7.39 27.66 9.79
N GLU A 359 -6.21 27.43 9.26
CA GLU A 359 -5.94 26.20 8.49
C GLU A 359 -6.14 24.95 9.33
N GLY A 360 -6.32 23.79 8.66
CA GLY A 360 -6.39 22.50 9.33
C GLY A 360 -5.03 22.09 9.91
N ILE A 361 -5.07 21.15 10.86
CA ILE A 361 -3.82 20.63 11.47
C ILE A 361 -2.89 19.99 10.43
N GLN A 362 -3.43 19.48 9.33
CA GLN A 362 -2.60 18.98 8.22
C GLN A 362 -1.75 20.10 7.59
N GLY A 363 -2.32 21.29 7.38
CA GLY A 363 -1.58 22.43 6.84
C GLY A 363 -0.40 22.83 7.72
N GLU A 364 -0.62 22.98 9.03
CA GLU A 364 0.44 23.22 10.02
C GLU A 364 1.57 22.16 9.95
N ILE A 365 1.20 20.89 9.76
CA ILE A 365 2.16 19.78 9.64
C ILE A 365 2.96 19.90 8.33
N ASP A 366 2.30 20.19 7.22
CA ASP A 366 2.94 20.30 5.90
C ASP A 366 3.96 21.43 5.85
N THR A 367 3.62 22.57 6.44
CA THR A 367 4.55 23.71 6.55
C THR A 367 5.70 23.38 7.49
N LEU A 368 5.45 22.77 8.64
CA LEU A 368 6.50 22.31 9.55
C LEU A 368 7.43 21.27 8.89
N GLN A 369 6.92 20.37 8.06
CA GLN A 369 7.76 19.45 7.28
C GLN A 369 8.66 20.19 6.31
N THR A 370 8.13 21.18 5.61
CA THR A 370 8.91 22.01 4.67
C THR A 370 10.04 22.75 5.42
N GLN A 371 9.73 23.35 6.56
CA GLN A 371 10.69 24.06 7.40
C GLN A 371 11.76 23.12 7.99
N LEU A 372 11.34 21.90 8.42
CA LEU A 372 12.28 20.91 8.94
C LEU A 372 13.23 20.40 7.86
N LEU A 373 12.73 20.15 6.64
CA LEU A 373 13.58 19.74 5.52
C LEU A 373 14.62 20.81 5.19
N ALA A 374 14.20 22.09 5.16
CA ALA A 374 15.12 23.20 4.92
C ALA A 374 16.20 23.31 6.02
N ALA A 375 15.84 23.09 7.29
CA ALA A 375 16.79 23.06 8.39
C ALA A 375 17.77 21.87 8.29
N ILE A 376 17.28 20.68 7.92
CA ILE A 376 18.10 19.47 7.66
C ILE A 376 19.11 19.75 6.54
N GLN A 377 18.67 20.34 5.42
CA GLN A 377 19.52 20.68 4.29
C GLN A 377 20.59 21.72 4.65
N ALA A 378 20.19 22.77 5.37
CA ALA A 378 21.13 23.78 5.86
C ALA A 378 22.19 23.16 6.78
N TYR A 379 21.78 22.32 7.73
CA TYR A 379 22.68 21.64 8.65
C TYR A 379 23.62 20.66 7.92
N ALA A 380 23.11 19.87 7.01
CA ALA A 380 23.91 18.92 6.23
C ALA A 380 24.99 19.65 5.42
N LYS A 381 24.64 20.77 4.79
CA LYS A 381 25.56 21.62 4.04
C LYS A 381 26.60 22.30 4.95
N ASP A 382 26.15 22.96 6.02
CA ASP A 382 26.98 23.89 6.78
C ASP A 382 27.76 23.18 7.91
N VAL A 383 27.28 22.10 8.47
CA VAL A 383 27.90 21.34 9.56
C VAL A 383 28.48 20.02 9.08
N ALA A 384 27.67 19.14 8.47
CA ALA A 384 28.14 17.85 7.95
C ALA A 384 28.96 17.99 6.65
N LYS A 385 29.01 19.18 6.03
CA LYS A 385 29.77 19.52 4.82
C LYS A 385 29.39 18.69 3.58
N THR A 386 28.22 18.09 3.58
CA THR A 386 27.67 17.32 2.47
C THR A 386 26.20 17.68 2.33
N PRO A 387 25.79 18.41 1.27
CA PRO A 387 24.38 18.69 1.05
C PRO A 387 23.56 17.43 0.88
N ILE A 388 22.27 17.47 1.26
CA ILE A 388 21.39 16.32 1.34
C ILE A 388 20.03 16.58 0.69
N VAL A 389 19.46 15.56 0.04
CA VAL A 389 18.09 15.56 -0.46
C VAL A 389 17.35 14.30 -0.02
N TYR A 390 16.02 14.42 0.08
CA TYR A 390 15.13 13.32 0.42
C TYR A 390 14.31 12.90 -0.80
N ASN A 391 14.14 11.58 -0.96
CA ASN A 391 13.22 11.00 -1.92
C ASN A 391 12.46 9.84 -1.26
N SER A 392 11.13 9.96 -1.17
CA SER A 392 10.26 8.95 -0.54
C SER A 392 10.08 7.68 -1.35
N HIS A 393 10.39 7.72 -2.67
CA HIS A 393 10.18 6.66 -3.64
C HIS A 393 11.42 5.82 -3.94
N SER A 394 12.56 6.15 -3.33
CA SER A 394 13.81 5.44 -3.60
C SER A 394 14.60 5.15 -2.33
N TYR A 395 14.99 3.89 -2.12
CA TYR A 395 15.89 3.52 -1.04
C TYR A 395 17.34 3.95 -1.37
N PRO A 396 18.12 4.53 -0.42
CA PRO A 396 17.90 4.62 1.02
C PRO A 396 17.21 5.92 1.50
N TYR A 397 16.40 6.58 0.70
CA TYR A 397 15.59 7.78 0.94
C TYR A 397 16.37 9.09 1.02
N TRP A 398 17.54 9.10 1.59
CA TRP A 398 18.42 10.26 1.74
C TRP A 398 19.64 10.11 0.84
N PHE A 399 19.88 11.12 0.02
CA PHE A 399 20.93 11.11 -0.99
C PHE A 399 21.81 12.34 -0.85
N ALA A 400 23.06 12.25 -1.33
CA ALA A 400 23.90 13.43 -1.43
C ALA A 400 23.38 14.32 -2.59
N ASP A 401 23.18 15.59 -2.28
CA ASP A 401 22.85 16.64 -3.26
C ASP A 401 24.17 17.12 -3.89
N THR A 402 24.51 16.55 -5.03
CA THR A 402 25.82 16.75 -5.66
C THR A 402 25.93 18.07 -6.43
N ASN A 403 24.79 18.64 -6.85
CA ASN A 403 24.72 19.90 -7.54
C ASN A 403 24.35 21.10 -6.63
N GLY A 404 23.92 20.80 -5.38
CA GLY A 404 23.64 21.80 -4.36
C GLY A 404 22.35 22.58 -4.57
N ASN A 405 21.40 22.05 -5.37
CA ASN A 405 20.15 22.75 -5.68
C ASN A 405 19.01 22.48 -4.69
N GLY A 406 19.19 21.58 -3.73
CA GLY A 406 18.22 21.21 -2.71
C GLY A 406 17.09 20.30 -3.20
N LYS A 407 17.19 19.76 -4.42
CA LYS A 407 16.18 18.89 -5.03
C LYS A 407 16.80 17.53 -5.39
N GLY A 408 16.04 16.47 -5.25
CA GLY A 408 16.49 15.14 -5.66
C GLY A 408 16.32 14.93 -7.16
N ASP A 409 17.38 15.19 -7.91
CA ASP A 409 17.38 15.00 -9.36
C ASP A 409 17.55 13.51 -9.72
N PRO A 410 17.04 13.02 -10.88
CA PRO A 410 17.12 11.61 -11.27
C PRO A 410 18.56 11.06 -11.27
N ASP A 411 19.55 11.91 -11.55
CA ASP A 411 20.96 11.52 -11.53
C ASP A 411 21.52 11.33 -10.12
N GLU A 412 20.90 11.90 -9.12
CA GLU A 412 21.30 11.84 -7.71
C GLU A 412 20.59 10.71 -6.96
N ILE A 413 19.35 10.37 -7.38
CA ILE A 413 18.52 9.35 -6.73
C ILE A 413 18.94 7.95 -7.18
N LYS A 414 20.11 7.52 -6.71
CA LYS A 414 20.69 6.20 -6.96
C LYS A 414 21.27 5.65 -5.67
N ALA A 415 21.11 4.35 -5.41
CA ALA A 415 21.62 3.70 -4.18
C ALA A 415 23.10 3.99 -3.91
N ALA A 416 23.92 4.07 -4.97
CA ALA A 416 25.34 4.39 -4.86
C ALA A 416 25.60 5.81 -4.30
N ASN A 417 24.66 6.76 -4.48
CA ASN A 417 24.71 8.13 -4.00
C ASN A 417 23.98 8.32 -2.65
N GLY A 418 23.61 7.24 -1.97
CA GLY A 418 23.02 7.31 -0.64
C GLY A 418 23.87 8.15 0.31
N PHE A 419 23.22 9.01 1.10
CA PHE A 419 23.89 9.94 2.01
C PHE A 419 24.67 9.19 3.10
N LYS A 420 25.91 9.60 3.36
CA LYS A 420 26.83 8.91 4.29
C LYS A 420 27.39 9.83 5.38
N ALA A 421 27.25 11.14 5.25
CA ALA A 421 27.81 12.10 6.20
C ALA A 421 26.91 12.34 7.43
N TRP A 422 26.46 11.26 8.04
CA TRP A 422 25.57 11.33 9.20
C TRP A 422 26.26 11.80 10.44
N THR A 423 25.66 12.80 11.12
CA THR A 423 25.94 13.11 12.52
C THR A 423 24.76 12.66 13.38
N PRO A 424 24.93 12.45 14.71
CA PRO A 424 23.81 12.12 15.59
C PRO A 424 22.64 13.11 15.47
N ARG A 425 22.91 14.43 15.49
CA ARG A 425 21.89 15.48 15.37
C ARG A 425 21.12 15.41 14.03
N LEU A 426 21.85 15.22 12.94
CA LEU A 426 21.21 15.10 11.62
C LEU A 426 20.35 13.87 11.54
N LEU A 427 20.80 12.72 12.08
CA LEU A 427 20.04 11.48 12.09
C LEU A 427 18.73 11.63 12.87
N GLN A 428 18.76 12.29 14.03
CA GLN A 428 17.58 12.53 14.87
C GLN A 428 16.52 13.33 14.10
N ALA A 429 16.91 14.43 13.48
CA ALA A 429 16.02 15.30 12.70
C ALA A 429 15.48 14.60 11.43
N ALA A 430 16.35 13.93 10.68
CA ALA A 430 15.99 13.19 9.48
C ALA A 430 15.05 12.01 9.78
N TYR A 431 15.22 11.36 10.92
CA TYR A 431 14.33 10.32 11.40
C TYR A 431 12.92 10.87 11.68
N ASN A 432 12.82 11.98 12.41
CA ASN A 432 11.54 12.63 12.69
C ASN A 432 10.85 13.12 11.43
N TYR A 433 11.61 13.67 10.47
CA TYR A 433 11.08 14.09 9.18
C TYR A 433 10.42 12.90 8.43
N GLN A 434 11.13 11.78 8.29
CA GLN A 434 10.57 10.60 7.63
C GLN A 434 9.42 9.99 8.43
N TYR A 435 9.47 10.01 9.75
CA TYR A 435 8.43 9.44 10.59
C TYR A 435 7.06 10.04 10.28
N VAL A 436 6.98 11.36 10.19
CA VAL A 436 5.72 12.05 9.90
C VAL A 436 5.21 11.70 8.49
N LEU A 437 6.10 11.59 7.51
CA LEU A 437 5.75 11.14 6.15
C LEU A 437 5.27 9.68 6.09
N LYS A 438 5.66 8.85 7.06
CA LYS A 438 5.23 7.44 7.16
C LYS A 438 3.93 7.25 7.93
N ASP A 439 3.27 8.33 8.31
CA ASP A 439 1.90 8.32 8.82
C ASP A 439 1.09 9.45 8.16
N PRO A 440 0.50 9.20 6.97
CA PRO A 440 -0.30 10.21 6.26
C PRO A 440 -1.49 10.74 7.08
N GLY A 441 -1.96 9.97 8.08
CA GLY A 441 -3.01 10.34 9.01
C GLY A 441 -2.50 10.99 10.31
N ALA A 442 -1.24 11.39 10.40
CA ALA A 442 -0.65 11.91 11.64
C ALA A 442 -1.45 13.07 12.25
N PHE A 443 -2.08 13.90 11.41
CA PHE A 443 -2.89 15.04 11.85
C PHE A 443 -4.16 14.62 12.65
N VAL A 444 -4.73 13.45 12.37
CA VAL A 444 -5.85 12.89 13.12
C VAL A 444 -5.40 11.87 14.18
N HIS A 445 -4.33 11.13 13.94
CA HIS A 445 -3.83 10.17 14.91
C HIS A 445 -3.27 10.85 16.17
N ASN A 446 -2.40 11.84 16.01
CA ASN A 446 -1.88 12.67 17.10
C ASN A 446 -1.08 13.88 16.57
N GLY A 447 -1.79 14.85 15.97
CA GLY A 447 -1.15 16.03 15.36
C GLY A 447 -0.24 16.79 16.33
N LYS A 448 -0.65 16.92 17.61
CA LYS A 448 0.20 17.57 18.62
C LYS A 448 1.55 16.88 18.80
N TYR A 449 1.56 15.56 18.87
CA TYR A 449 2.79 14.80 19.05
C TYR A 449 3.79 15.02 17.91
N VAL A 450 3.32 14.92 16.68
CA VAL A 450 4.20 15.09 15.51
C VAL A 450 4.65 16.54 15.35
N MET A 451 3.81 17.53 15.63
CA MET A 451 4.21 18.94 15.63
C MET A 451 5.26 19.22 16.69
N GLN A 452 5.10 18.68 17.93
CA GLN A 452 6.09 18.83 19.00
C GLN A 452 7.48 18.35 18.57
N VAL A 453 7.58 17.16 17.94
CA VAL A 453 8.88 16.61 17.55
C VAL A 453 9.49 17.33 16.35
N MET A 454 8.69 17.79 15.38
CA MET A 454 9.19 18.59 14.26
C MET A 454 9.74 19.93 14.72
N ILE A 455 9.00 20.63 15.58
CA ILE A 455 9.44 21.90 16.15
C ILE A 455 10.72 21.73 16.98
N ASP A 456 10.78 20.70 17.81
CA ASP A 456 11.98 20.41 18.61
C ASP A 456 13.19 20.07 17.70
N SER A 457 12.96 19.37 16.57
CA SER A 457 14.01 19.08 15.59
C SER A 457 14.51 20.35 14.88
N ILE A 458 13.59 21.25 14.48
CA ILE A 458 13.94 22.55 13.89
C ILE A 458 14.76 23.39 14.88
N GLN A 459 14.31 23.46 16.14
CA GLN A 459 14.99 24.21 17.20
C GLN A 459 16.38 23.64 17.51
N ASP A 460 16.51 22.30 17.57
CA ASP A 460 17.80 21.65 17.82
C ASP A 460 18.80 21.90 16.70
N LEU A 461 18.39 21.74 15.43
CA LEU A 461 19.21 22.13 14.26
C LEU A 461 19.54 23.63 14.27
N GLY A 462 18.59 24.48 14.68
CA GLY A 462 18.75 25.93 14.83
C GLY A 462 19.81 26.36 15.81
N THR A 463 20.28 25.48 16.70
CA THR A 463 21.44 25.74 17.55
C THR A 463 22.76 25.81 16.78
N LYS A 464 22.79 25.31 15.53
CA LYS A 464 23.99 25.18 14.69
C LYS A 464 23.89 25.94 13.39
N VAL A 465 22.69 26.10 12.86
CA VAL A 465 22.43 26.80 11.59
C VAL A 465 21.31 27.81 11.78
N LYS A 466 21.27 28.81 10.90
CA LYS A 466 20.19 29.79 10.94
C LYS A 466 18.90 29.15 10.43
N VAL A 467 17.87 29.10 11.28
CA VAL A 467 16.50 28.74 10.94
C VAL A 467 15.56 29.91 11.22
N ASP A 468 14.60 30.15 10.35
CA ASP A 468 13.56 31.19 10.54
C ASP A 468 12.27 30.47 10.94
N PHE A 469 12.14 30.18 12.23
CA PHE A 469 10.97 29.52 12.79
C PHE A 469 10.29 30.47 13.78
N LYS A 470 8.99 30.71 13.58
CA LYS A 470 8.17 31.63 14.40
C LYS A 470 6.98 30.95 15.04
N GLY A 471 6.77 29.70 14.73
CA GLY A 471 5.63 28.92 15.23
C GLY A 471 5.67 28.68 16.74
N LYS A 472 4.56 28.17 17.24
CA LYS A 472 4.35 27.87 18.64
C LYS A 472 4.28 26.35 18.87
N ARG A 473 5.10 25.83 19.76
CA ARG A 473 5.06 24.42 20.13
C ARG A 473 3.76 24.10 20.90
N PRO A 474 2.93 23.13 20.42
CA PRO A 474 1.67 22.76 21.07
C PRO A 474 1.86 22.00 22.38
#